data_17a7752ecd3d4f4711f1964850d2f1c2
#
_entry.id   17a7752ecd3d4f4711f1964850d2f1c2
#
_cell.length_a   1.000
_cell.length_b   1.000
_cell.length_c   1.000
_cell.angle_alpha   90.00
_cell.angle_beta   90.00
_cell.angle_gamma   90.00
#
_symmetry.space_group_name_H-M   'P 1'
#
loop_
_entity.id
_entity.type
_entity.pdbx_description
1 polymer ?
#
loop_
_entity_poly.entity_id
_entity_poly.type
_entity_poly.pdbx_seq_one_letter_code
_entity_poly.pdbx_strand_id
1 'polypeptide(L)'
;MNVVVPMAGLGSRFREAGFDRPKPLIPVLGRPMYSWAVDSLPLARAERLIFILLRTQPEFEELRDDALARYRAHAPVVLDVPRLTAGQAETVMRAEALIDNEAALLIHNADTAFEIDDVWVDRAREEKLDGALLVFRSNEARWSYARTDASGRVCEVREKVAISPWASTGTYWFARGRDFARLARAQAETRSGEKGELYVGPLYNKLIEAGAEVRNFQIDRLLCFGTPQDLEESLKELAVKPARKR
;
A
#
# COMPACT_ATOMS: atom_id res chain seq x y z
N MET A 1 -0.32 11.78 -10.73
CA MET A 1 -0.84 10.73 -9.80
C MET A 1 -0.47 11.08 -8.38
N ASN A 2 -1.39 10.94 -7.42
CA ASN A 2 -1.10 11.03 -5.99
C ASN A 2 -0.61 9.66 -5.49
N VAL A 3 0.46 9.64 -4.72
CA VAL A 3 0.99 8.43 -4.07
C VAL A 3 0.83 8.61 -2.56
N VAL A 4 0.17 7.68 -1.89
CA VAL A 4 -0.09 7.73 -0.44
C VAL A 4 0.51 6.49 0.23
N VAL A 5 1.36 6.72 1.23
CA VAL A 5 2.00 5.69 2.03
C VAL A 5 1.56 5.86 3.49
N PRO A 6 0.54 5.11 3.94
CA PRO A 6 0.11 5.13 5.33
C PRO A 6 1.12 4.39 6.22
N MET A 7 1.63 5.08 7.23
CA MET A 7 2.62 4.60 8.21
C MET A 7 2.13 4.79 9.65
N ALA A 8 0.82 4.70 9.88
CA ALA A 8 0.20 4.96 11.18
C ALA A 8 -0.07 3.69 12.02
N GLY A 9 0.48 2.55 11.62
CA GLY A 9 0.37 1.28 12.35
C GLY A 9 1.32 1.20 13.54
N LEU A 10 0.93 0.46 14.59
CA LEU A 10 1.73 0.33 15.83
C LEU A 10 2.99 -0.54 15.68
N GLY A 11 3.06 -1.41 14.66
CA GLY A 11 4.18 -2.35 14.52
C GLY A 11 4.33 -3.32 15.69
N SER A 12 3.22 -3.72 16.34
CA SER A 12 3.21 -4.48 17.62
C SER A 12 4.03 -5.76 17.56
N ARG A 13 3.97 -6.52 16.46
CA ARG A 13 4.74 -7.76 16.27
C ARG A 13 6.25 -7.55 16.37
N PHE A 14 6.76 -6.42 15.87
CA PHE A 14 8.19 -6.08 15.98
C PHE A 14 8.56 -5.70 17.42
N ARG A 15 7.71 -4.93 18.11
CA ARG A 15 7.92 -4.61 19.53
C ARG A 15 7.90 -5.85 20.42
N GLU A 16 6.95 -6.76 20.20
CA GLU A 16 6.85 -8.04 20.88
C GLU A 16 8.08 -8.92 20.64
N ALA A 17 8.71 -8.80 19.46
CA ALA A 17 9.97 -9.46 19.13
C ALA A 17 11.24 -8.73 19.60
N GLY A 18 11.10 -7.66 20.41
CA GLY A 18 12.22 -6.95 21.01
C GLY A 18 12.89 -5.89 20.14
N PHE A 19 12.22 -5.43 19.08
CA PHE A 19 12.72 -4.30 18.28
C PHE A 19 12.39 -2.98 18.99
N ASP A 20 13.42 -2.20 19.32
CA ASP A 20 13.26 -0.93 20.02
C ASP A 20 12.78 0.20 19.14
N ARG A 21 13.02 0.12 17.84
CA ARG A 21 12.63 1.16 16.87
C ARG A 21 11.23 0.95 16.30
N PRO A 22 10.48 2.04 15.96
CA PRO A 22 9.25 1.95 15.20
C PRO A 22 9.46 1.19 13.89
N LYS A 23 8.50 0.36 13.52
CA LYS A 23 8.59 -0.50 12.35
C LYS A 23 9.11 0.21 11.08
N PRO A 24 8.60 1.40 10.67
CA PRO A 24 9.09 2.07 9.47
C PRO A 24 10.58 2.41 9.51
N LEU A 25 11.13 2.67 10.71
CA LEU A 25 12.53 3.06 10.92
C LEU A 25 13.47 1.87 11.20
N ILE A 26 12.97 0.64 11.29
CA ILE A 26 13.83 -0.55 11.42
C ILE A 26 14.79 -0.61 10.22
N PRO A 27 16.11 -0.72 10.46
CA PRO A 27 17.08 -0.75 9.38
C PRO A 27 17.05 -2.08 8.61
N VAL A 28 16.92 -1.99 7.30
CA VAL A 28 17.05 -3.09 6.35
C VAL A 28 18.25 -2.78 5.46
N LEU A 29 19.35 -3.50 5.63
CA LEU A 29 20.65 -3.24 4.96
C LEU A 29 21.07 -1.75 5.04
N GLY A 30 20.98 -1.17 6.25
CA GLY A 30 21.41 0.21 6.52
C GLY A 30 20.44 1.31 6.07
N ARG A 31 19.25 0.97 5.58
CA ARG A 31 18.20 1.91 5.17
C ARG A 31 16.92 1.67 5.97
N PRO A 32 16.12 2.70 6.29
CA PRO A 32 14.82 2.51 6.93
C PRO A 32 13.92 1.59 6.10
N MET A 33 13.20 0.70 6.75
CA MET A 33 12.29 -0.27 6.11
C MET A 33 11.32 0.38 5.12
N TYR A 34 10.68 1.50 5.52
CA TYR A 34 9.72 2.17 4.66
C TYR A 34 10.33 2.66 3.35
N SER A 35 11.64 2.99 3.33
CA SER A 35 12.29 3.46 2.12
C SER A 35 12.41 2.39 1.04
N TRP A 36 12.50 1.13 1.43
CA TRP A 36 12.44 0.01 0.47
C TRP A 36 11.08 -0.07 -0.22
N ALA A 37 10.01 0.08 0.57
CA ALA A 37 8.65 0.09 0.05
C ALA A 37 8.43 1.28 -0.92
N VAL A 38 8.81 2.48 -0.50
CA VAL A 38 8.61 3.70 -1.30
C VAL A 38 9.45 3.70 -2.58
N ASP A 39 10.71 3.24 -2.53
CA ASP A 39 11.59 3.17 -3.70
C ASP A 39 11.15 2.10 -4.72
N SER A 40 10.23 1.20 -4.35
CA SER A 40 9.62 0.25 -5.28
C SER A 40 8.46 0.84 -6.09
N LEU A 41 8.05 2.08 -5.80
CA LEU A 41 6.93 2.76 -6.45
C LEU A 41 7.36 3.56 -7.69
N PRO A 42 6.48 3.78 -8.67
CA PRO A 42 6.74 4.57 -9.87
C PRO A 42 6.76 6.08 -9.56
N LEU A 43 7.70 6.52 -8.71
CA LEU A 43 7.76 7.90 -8.20
C LEU A 43 7.95 8.95 -9.30
N ALA A 44 8.57 8.60 -10.43
CA ALA A 44 8.69 9.50 -11.58
C ALA A 44 7.33 9.92 -12.17
N ARG A 45 6.25 9.17 -11.86
CA ARG A 45 4.88 9.46 -12.28
C ARG A 45 4.04 10.12 -11.17
N ALA A 46 4.64 10.34 -9.99
CA ALA A 46 3.96 10.97 -8.86
C ALA A 46 3.94 12.49 -9.02
N GLU A 47 2.76 13.09 -8.88
CA GLU A 47 2.59 14.54 -8.72
C GLU A 47 2.72 14.94 -7.26
N ARG A 48 2.31 14.04 -6.36
CA ARG A 48 2.45 14.20 -4.90
C ARG A 48 2.84 12.86 -4.29
N LEU A 49 3.76 12.92 -3.36
CA LEU A 49 4.10 11.82 -2.45
C LEU A 49 3.63 12.21 -1.05
N ILE A 50 2.71 11.43 -0.48
CA ILE A 50 2.05 11.75 0.79
C ILE A 50 2.33 10.64 1.79
N PHE A 51 2.92 10.99 2.92
CA PHE A 51 3.11 10.11 4.06
C PHE A 51 2.08 10.43 5.14
N ILE A 52 1.52 9.42 5.78
CA ILE A 52 0.57 9.61 6.88
C ILE A 52 1.08 8.86 8.10
N LEU A 53 1.44 9.60 9.13
CA LEU A 53 2.10 9.09 10.32
C LEU A 53 1.14 9.08 11.53
N LEU A 54 1.40 8.23 12.51
CA LEU A 54 0.73 8.28 13.79
C LEU A 54 1.47 9.28 14.71
N ARG A 55 0.83 10.37 15.11
CA ARG A 55 1.45 11.43 15.94
C ARG A 55 1.98 10.92 17.28
N THR A 56 1.33 9.93 17.86
CA THR A 56 1.68 9.36 19.17
C THR A 56 2.71 8.24 19.11
N GLN A 57 3.21 7.87 17.91
CA GLN A 57 4.25 6.85 17.84
C GLN A 57 5.58 7.42 18.33
N PRO A 58 6.42 6.60 19.00
CA PRO A 58 7.79 6.98 19.31
C PRO A 58 8.53 7.40 18.00
N GLU A 59 9.48 8.34 18.14
CA GLU A 59 10.29 8.86 17.02
C GLU A 59 9.48 9.43 15.83
N PHE A 60 8.27 9.96 16.10
CA PHE A 60 7.45 10.61 15.08
C PHE A 60 8.22 11.70 14.32
N GLU A 61 8.93 12.57 15.03
CA GLU A 61 9.72 13.66 14.42
C GLU A 61 10.86 13.11 13.57
N GLU A 62 11.57 12.08 14.04
CA GLU A 62 12.65 11.43 13.27
C GLU A 62 12.11 10.84 11.96
N LEU A 63 10.98 10.11 12.03
CA LEU A 63 10.37 9.52 10.83
C LEU A 63 9.89 10.58 9.84
N ARG A 64 9.27 11.67 10.36
CA ARG A 64 8.85 12.80 9.55
C ARG A 64 10.03 13.44 8.83
N ASP A 65 11.08 13.76 9.58
CA ASP A 65 12.25 14.47 9.07
C ASP A 65 13.04 13.61 8.09
N ASP A 66 13.19 12.30 8.34
CA ASP A 66 13.79 11.37 7.38
C ASP A 66 12.96 11.29 6.08
N ALA A 67 11.63 11.20 6.16
CA ALA A 67 10.78 11.15 4.98
C ALA A 67 10.87 12.44 4.14
N LEU A 68 10.85 13.61 4.78
CA LEU A 68 11.00 14.90 4.11
C LEU A 68 12.37 15.05 3.46
N ALA A 69 13.44 14.69 4.15
CA ALA A 69 14.80 14.81 3.65
C ALA A 69 15.09 13.82 2.51
N ARG A 70 14.70 12.55 2.69
CA ARG A 70 14.97 11.46 1.76
C ARG A 70 14.28 11.66 0.42
N TYR A 71 13.03 12.09 0.46
CA TYR A 71 12.20 12.25 -0.74
C TYR A 71 12.02 13.71 -1.16
N ARG A 72 12.91 14.63 -0.73
CA ARG A 72 12.83 16.06 -1.04
C ARG A 72 12.66 16.39 -2.53
N ALA A 73 13.22 15.55 -3.42
CA ALA A 73 13.07 15.71 -4.86
C ALA A 73 11.62 15.54 -5.37
N HIS A 74 10.77 14.88 -4.58
CA HIS A 74 9.35 14.66 -4.87
C HIS A 74 8.43 15.60 -4.08
N ALA A 75 8.98 16.62 -3.39
CA ALA A 75 8.26 17.57 -2.56
C ALA A 75 7.21 16.88 -1.65
N PRO A 76 7.62 15.94 -0.77
CA PRO A 76 6.70 15.11 -0.03
C PRO A 76 5.85 15.92 0.95
N VAL A 77 4.59 15.49 1.11
CA VAL A 77 3.67 16.00 2.12
C VAL A 77 3.62 14.99 3.26
N VAL A 78 3.82 15.43 4.50
CA VAL A 78 3.63 14.60 5.68
C VAL A 78 2.39 15.07 6.42
N LEU A 79 1.44 14.18 6.58
CA LEU A 79 0.23 14.35 7.37
C LEU A 79 0.31 13.45 8.60
N ASP A 80 -0.45 13.76 9.64
CA ASP A 80 -0.54 12.93 10.82
C ASP A 80 -1.99 12.59 11.20
N VAL A 81 -2.12 11.45 11.87
CA VAL A 81 -3.32 11.07 12.60
C VAL A 81 -3.03 11.18 14.11
N PRO A 82 -3.94 11.78 14.90
CA PRO A 82 -3.69 12.00 16.34
C PRO A 82 -3.80 10.71 17.17
N ARG A 83 -4.47 9.70 16.63
CA ARG A 83 -4.72 8.40 17.26
C ARG A 83 -4.77 7.30 16.21
N LEU A 84 -4.69 6.06 16.68
CA LEU A 84 -4.85 4.89 15.83
C LEU A 84 -6.22 4.93 15.12
N THR A 85 -6.19 4.66 13.82
CA THR A 85 -7.39 4.59 12.98
C THR A 85 -7.96 3.16 12.97
N ALA A 86 -9.20 3.00 12.51
CA ALA A 86 -9.84 1.69 12.37
C ALA A 86 -9.31 0.88 11.16
N GLY A 87 -8.31 1.37 10.44
CA GLY A 87 -7.68 0.63 9.35
C GLY A 87 -7.04 1.53 8.30
N GLN A 88 -6.47 0.89 7.28
CA GLN A 88 -5.70 1.58 6.24
C GLN A 88 -6.54 2.60 5.46
N ALA A 89 -7.79 2.27 5.11
CA ALA A 89 -8.65 3.16 4.36
C ALA A 89 -8.95 4.46 5.14
N GLU A 90 -9.24 4.37 6.45
CA GLU A 90 -9.42 5.55 7.30
C GLU A 90 -8.13 6.36 7.43
N THR A 91 -6.97 5.69 7.54
CA THR A 91 -5.68 6.41 7.56
C THR A 91 -5.49 7.22 6.28
N VAL A 92 -5.74 6.62 5.11
CA VAL A 92 -5.59 7.29 3.81
C VAL A 92 -6.55 8.48 3.66
N MET A 93 -7.77 8.40 4.23
CA MET A 93 -8.73 9.51 4.24
C MET A 93 -8.22 10.75 4.97
N ARG A 94 -7.15 10.66 5.77
CA ARG A 94 -6.48 11.86 6.30
C ARG A 94 -5.96 12.78 5.19
N ALA A 95 -5.68 12.22 4.02
CA ALA A 95 -5.25 12.97 2.85
C ALA A 95 -6.42 13.39 1.93
N GLU A 96 -7.68 13.24 2.35
CA GLU A 96 -8.87 13.45 1.51
C GLU A 96 -8.82 14.75 0.70
N ALA A 97 -8.50 15.88 1.34
CA ALA A 97 -8.41 17.18 0.66
C ALA A 97 -7.37 17.22 -0.49
N LEU A 98 -6.41 16.30 -0.50
CA LEU A 98 -5.36 16.22 -1.52
C LEU A 98 -5.68 15.18 -2.60
N ILE A 99 -6.48 14.16 -2.27
CA ILE A 99 -6.72 13.01 -3.14
C ILE A 99 -8.15 12.93 -3.70
N ASP A 100 -9.14 13.65 -3.15
CA ASP A 100 -10.51 13.68 -3.66
C ASP A 100 -10.60 14.53 -4.94
N ASN A 101 -10.04 14.00 -6.03
CA ASN A 101 -9.95 14.68 -7.32
C ASN A 101 -9.84 13.67 -8.48
N GLU A 102 -9.69 14.19 -9.72
CA GLU A 102 -9.58 13.39 -10.94
C GLU A 102 -8.21 12.73 -11.13
N ALA A 103 -7.18 13.13 -10.38
CA ALA A 103 -5.86 12.51 -10.49
C ALA A 103 -5.89 11.06 -9.99
N ALA A 104 -5.15 10.18 -10.64
CA ALA A 104 -5.02 8.81 -10.17
C ALA A 104 -4.40 8.76 -8.76
N LEU A 105 -4.81 7.76 -7.99
CA LEU A 105 -4.35 7.51 -6.64
C LEU A 105 -3.66 6.14 -6.55
N LEU A 106 -2.45 6.12 -6.02
CA LEU A 106 -1.72 4.90 -5.66
C LEU A 106 -1.57 4.85 -4.14
N ILE A 107 -2.09 3.82 -3.51
CA ILE A 107 -1.94 3.54 -2.07
C ILE A 107 -1.00 2.36 -1.93
N HIS A 108 -0.03 2.45 -1.01
CA HIS A 108 0.93 1.37 -0.80
C HIS A 108 1.33 1.21 0.66
N ASN A 109 1.51 -0.04 1.09
CA ASN A 109 2.02 -0.39 2.42
C ASN A 109 3.47 0.04 2.60
N ALA A 110 3.83 0.51 3.80
CA ALA A 110 5.19 0.94 4.14
C ALA A 110 6.17 -0.20 4.48
N ASP A 111 5.73 -1.45 4.36
CA ASP A 111 6.47 -2.64 4.78
C ASP A 111 6.57 -3.72 3.70
N THR A 112 6.34 -3.34 2.46
CA THR A 112 6.37 -4.27 1.32
C THR A 112 7.09 -3.59 0.16
N ALA A 113 8.20 -4.16 -0.28
CA ALA A 113 8.86 -3.73 -1.51
C ALA A 113 8.66 -4.79 -2.61
N PHE A 114 8.72 -4.36 -3.86
CA PHE A 114 8.54 -5.27 -5.01
C PHE A 114 9.34 -4.81 -6.22
N GLU A 115 9.54 -5.74 -7.14
CA GLU A 115 10.08 -5.44 -8.47
C GLU A 115 9.01 -5.68 -9.51
N ILE A 116 8.77 -4.70 -10.38
CA ILE A 116 7.90 -4.73 -11.55
C ILE A 116 8.40 -3.66 -12.53
N ASP A 117 8.14 -3.83 -13.81
CA ASP A 117 8.35 -2.75 -14.79
C ASP A 117 7.25 -1.68 -14.63
N ASP A 118 7.65 -0.41 -14.53
CA ASP A 118 6.74 0.73 -14.31
C ASP A 118 5.75 0.97 -15.47
N VAL A 119 5.94 0.31 -16.60
CA VAL A 119 4.98 0.36 -17.74
C VAL A 119 3.56 -0.10 -17.37
N TRP A 120 3.39 -0.82 -16.25
CA TRP A 120 2.06 -1.20 -15.78
C TRP A 120 1.13 0.00 -15.54
N VAL A 121 1.67 1.12 -15.09
CA VAL A 121 0.88 2.36 -14.88
C VAL A 121 0.39 2.92 -16.21
N ASP A 122 1.26 2.90 -17.23
CA ASP A 122 0.92 3.40 -18.55
C ASP A 122 -0.12 2.48 -19.20
N ARG A 123 0.06 1.16 -19.10
CA ARG A 123 -0.93 0.17 -19.52
C ARG A 123 -2.29 0.35 -18.84
N ALA A 124 -2.31 0.56 -17.51
CA ALA A 124 -3.55 0.80 -16.79
C ALA A 124 -4.31 2.02 -17.34
N ARG A 125 -3.59 3.07 -17.75
CA ARG A 125 -4.17 4.27 -18.37
C ARG A 125 -4.63 4.04 -19.81
N GLU A 126 -3.81 3.38 -20.62
CA GLU A 126 -4.11 3.05 -22.02
C GLU A 126 -5.34 2.14 -22.15
N GLU A 127 -5.43 1.13 -21.28
CA GLU A 127 -6.57 0.21 -21.18
C GLU A 127 -7.79 0.86 -20.51
N LYS A 128 -7.69 2.12 -20.06
CA LYS A 128 -8.74 2.90 -19.38
C LYS A 128 -9.32 2.16 -18.17
N LEU A 129 -8.45 1.53 -17.39
CA LEU A 129 -8.87 0.84 -16.18
C LEU A 129 -9.38 1.84 -15.13
N ASP A 130 -10.39 1.45 -14.37
CA ASP A 130 -10.86 2.20 -13.18
C ASP A 130 -10.05 1.86 -11.93
N GLY A 131 -9.44 0.66 -11.91
CA GLY A 131 -8.61 0.21 -10.80
C GLY A 131 -7.62 -0.88 -11.17
N ALA A 132 -6.55 -0.98 -10.38
CA ALA A 132 -5.55 -2.03 -10.52
C ALA A 132 -4.99 -2.48 -9.17
N LEU A 133 -4.67 -3.77 -9.06
CA LEU A 133 -3.98 -4.34 -7.91
C LEU A 133 -2.65 -4.94 -8.38
N LEU A 134 -1.57 -4.68 -7.64
CA LEU A 134 -0.32 -5.42 -7.83
C LEU A 134 -0.39 -6.71 -7.02
N VAL A 135 -0.13 -7.84 -7.68
CA VAL A 135 -0.33 -9.17 -7.10
C VAL A 135 0.87 -10.09 -7.29
N PHE A 136 0.94 -11.08 -6.43
CA PHE A 136 1.89 -12.19 -6.50
C PHE A 136 1.18 -13.51 -6.19
N ARG A 137 1.85 -14.63 -6.41
CA ARG A 137 1.28 -15.95 -6.10
C ARG A 137 1.48 -16.30 -4.62
N SER A 138 0.38 -16.62 -3.95
CA SER A 138 0.36 -17.11 -2.56
C SER A 138 -0.89 -17.95 -2.29
N ASN A 139 -0.88 -18.70 -1.19
CA ASN A 139 -2.05 -19.40 -0.62
C ASN A 139 -2.20 -19.13 0.89
N GLU A 140 -1.39 -18.23 1.45
CA GLU A 140 -1.40 -17.90 2.87
C GLU A 140 -2.59 -16.99 3.21
N ALA A 141 -3.42 -17.38 4.16
CA ALA A 141 -4.64 -16.65 4.55
C ALA A 141 -4.41 -15.26 5.17
N ARG A 142 -3.15 -14.80 5.31
CA ARG A 142 -2.82 -13.47 5.86
C ARG A 142 -2.95 -12.33 4.85
N TRP A 143 -3.07 -12.64 3.55
CA TRP A 143 -3.10 -11.67 2.47
C TRP A 143 -4.52 -11.31 2.05
N SER A 144 -4.66 -10.18 1.38
CA SER A 144 -5.82 -9.85 0.57
C SER A 144 -5.71 -10.54 -0.78
N TYR A 145 -6.80 -11.06 -1.33
CA TYR A 145 -6.82 -11.84 -2.57
C TYR A 145 -7.75 -11.24 -3.60
N ALA A 146 -7.33 -11.27 -4.88
CA ALA A 146 -8.13 -10.83 -6.00
C ALA A 146 -8.42 -11.99 -6.95
N ARG A 147 -9.70 -12.35 -7.14
CA ARG A 147 -10.14 -13.36 -8.10
C ARG A 147 -10.48 -12.70 -9.43
N THR A 148 -10.01 -13.31 -10.53
CA THR A 148 -10.29 -12.85 -11.88
C THR A 148 -11.25 -13.80 -12.59
N ASP A 149 -12.00 -13.28 -13.56
CA ASP A 149 -12.77 -14.07 -14.52
C ASP A 149 -11.88 -14.57 -15.67
N ALA A 150 -12.50 -15.26 -16.65
CA ALA A 150 -11.80 -15.82 -17.82
C ALA A 150 -11.18 -14.74 -18.73
N SER A 151 -11.67 -13.50 -18.69
CA SER A 151 -11.13 -12.35 -19.43
C SER A 151 -9.96 -11.66 -18.71
N GLY A 152 -9.64 -12.09 -17.49
CA GLY A 152 -8.63 -11.49 -16.63
C GLY A 152 -9.11 -10.27 -15.83
N ARG A 153 -10.42 -9.93 -15.86
CA ARG A 153 -10.99 -8.88 -15.01
C ARG A 153 -11.09 -9.35 -13.58
N VAL A 154 -10.76 -8.49 -12.63
CA VAL A 154 -11.01 -8.76 -11.22
C VAL A 154 -12.51 -8.75 -10.97
N CYS A 155 -13.05 -9.83 -10.42
CA CYS A 155 -14.47 -9.98 -10.12
C CYS A 155 -14.77 -10.04 -8.62
N GLU A 156 -13.76 -10.22 -7.78
CA GLU A 156 -13.91 -10.24 -6.33
C GLU A 156 -12.58 -9.96 -5.64
N VAL A 157 -12.60 -9.21 -4.53
CA VAL A 157 -11.48 -9.01 -3.63
C VAL A 157 -11.90 -9.41 -2.22
N ARG A 158 -11.11 -10.26 -1.56
CA ARG A 158 -11.34 -10.71 -0.17
C ARG A 158 -10.13 -10.47 0.70
N GLU A 159 -10.36 -9.94 1.87
CA GLU A 159 -9.33 -9.79 2.90
C GLU A 159 -9.19 -11.09 3.69
N LYS A 160 -7.95 -11.56 3.82
CA LYS A 160 -7.59 -12.75 4.63
C LYS A 160 -8.32 -14.05 4.26
N VAL A 161 -8.80 -14.15 3.03
CA VAL A 161 -9.44 -15.36 2.48
C VAL A 161 -8.86 -15.66 1.10
N ALA A 162 -8.17 -16.78 0.96
CA ALA A 162 -7.51 -17.20 -0.29
C ALA A 162 -8.53 -17.70 -1.34
N ILE A 163 -9.21 -16.77 -2.02
CA ILE A 163 -10.21 -17.05 -3.06
C ILE A 163 -9.62 -17.30 -4.45
N SER A 164 -8.33 -17.13 -4.60
CA SER A 164 -7.57 -17.27 -5.85
C SER A 164 -6.09 -17.44 -5.52
N PRO A 165 -5.19 -17.74 -6.49
CA PRO A 165 -3.75 -17.72 -6.25
C PRO A 165 -3.13 -16.30 -6.23
N TRP A 166 -3.91 -15.24 -6.41
CA TRP A 166 -3.43 -13.88 -6.57
C TRP A 166 -3.58 -13.05 -5.28
N ALA A 167 -2.53 -13.04 -4.49
CA ALA A 167 -2.43 -12.22 -3.28
C ALA A 167 -2.00 -10.80 -3.62
N SER A 168 -2.60 -9.80 -2.98
CA SER A 168 -2.22 -8.40 -3.12
C SER A 168 -0.93 -8.09 -2.37
N THR A 169 -0.06 -7.28 -2.97
CA THR A 169 1.12 -6.69 -2.32
C THR A 169 0.77 -5.58 -1.33
N GLY A 170 -0.51 -5.21 -1.20
CA GLY A 170 -0.93 -4.00 -0.50
C GLY A 170 -0.74 -2.72 -1.33
N THR A 171 -0.61 -2.88 -2.65
CA THR A 171 -0.54 -1.78 -3.61
C THR A 171 -1.84 -1.70 -4.38
N TYR A 172 -2.52 -0.56 -4.26
CA TYR A 172 -3.86 -0.32 -4.80
C TYR A 172 -3.87 0.94 -5.64
N TRP A 173 -4.21 0.81 -6.92
CA TRP A 173 -4.30 1.94 -7.85
C TRP A 173 -5.76 2.20 -8.24
N PHE A 174 -6.19 3.45 -8.12
CA PHE A 174 -7.49 3.96 -8.57
C PHE A 174 -7.24 4.98 -9.68
N ALA A 175 -8.00 4.90 -10.77
CA ALA A 175 -7.89 5.86 -11.87
C ALA A 175 -8.17 7.29 -11.43
N ARG A 176 -9.03 7.45 -10.43
CA ARG A 176 -9.41 8.75 -9.84
C ARG A 176 -9.44 8.62 -8.32
N GLY A 177 -8.72 9.50 -7.64
CA GLY A 177 -8.68 9.51 -6.17
C GLY A 177 -10.06 9.74 -5.54
N ARG A 178 -10.93 10.51 -6.19
CA ARG A 178 -12.31 10.72 -5.73
C ARG A 178 -13.13 9.42 -5.63
N ASP A 179 -12.85 8.41 -6.46
CA ASP A 179 -13.56 7.13 -6.38
C ASP A 179 -13.20 6.40 -5.09
N PHE A 180 -11.91 6.38 -4.74
CA PHE A 180 -11.48 5.88 -3.44
C PHE A 180 -12.12 6.67 -2.30
N ALA A 181 -12.06 8.02 -2.32
CA ALA A 181 -12.57 8.87 -1.25
C ALA A 181 -14.08 8.64 -1.02
N ARG A 182 -14.87 8.57 -2.09
CA ARG A 182 -16.31 8.25 -2.04
C ARG A 182 -16.58 6.89 -1.40
N LEU A 183 -15.83 5.87 -1.80
CA LEU A 183 -16.01 4.51 -1.29
C LEU A 183 -15.57 4.36 0.17
N ALA A 184 -14.46 5.00 0.55
CA ALA A 184 -13.95 4.99 1.91
C ALA A 184 -14.90 5.71 2.87
N ARG A 185 -15.51 6.84 2.47
CA ARG A 185 -16.57 7.50 3.25
C ARG A 185 -17.76 6.58 3.48
N ALA A 186 -18.29 5.96 2.43
CA ALA A 186 -19.43 5.04 2.53
C ALA A 186 -19.10 3.83 3.43
N GLN A 187 -17.89 3.29 3.35
CA GLN A 187 -17.44 2.21 4.23
C GLN A 187 -17.38 2.66 5.70
N ALA A 188 -16.89 3.87 5.97
CA ALA A 188 -16.81 4.41 7.32
C ALA A 188 -18.20 4.67 7.94
N GLU A 189 -19.14 5.22 7.17
CA GLU A 189 -20.52 5.47 7.60
C GLU A 189 -21.26 4.19 7.97
N THR A 190 -21.11 3.14 7.16
CA THR A 190 -21.79 1.85 7.39
C THR A 190 -21.05 0.94 8.36
N ARG A 191 -19.82 1.30 8.76
CA ARG A 191 -18.88 0.45 9.51
C ARG A 191 -18.76 -0.95 8.90
N SER A 192 -18.86 -1.04 7.58
CA SER A 192 -18.89 -2.29 6.82
C SER A 192 -17.50 -2.92 6.62
N GLY A 193 -16.59 -2.73 7.57
CA GLY A 193 -15.26 -3.35 7.57
C GLY A 193 -15.32 -4.80 8.07
N GLU A 194 -14.45 -5.68 7.54
CA GLU A 194 -14.27 -7.02 8.09
C GLU A 194 -13.74 -6.92 9.53
N LYS A 195 -14.45 -7.49 10.48
CA LYS A 195 -14.15 -7.40 11.93
C LYS A 195 -14.01 -5.96 12.45
N GLY A 196 -14.66 -4.98 11.79
CA GLY A 196 -14.57 -3.56 12.16
C GLY A 196 -13.30 -2.85 11.64
N GLU A 197 -12.45 -3.51 10.89
CA GLU A 197 -11.25 -2.92 10.30
C GLU A 197 -11.53 -2.46 8.85
N LEU A 198 -11.15 -1.21 8.54
CA LEU A 198 -11.44 -0.56 7.25
C LEU A 198 -10.25 -0.77 6.29
N TYR A 199 -10.33 -1.82 5.47
CA TYR A 199 -9.33 -2.18 4.47
C TYR A 199 -9.56 -1.47 3.14
N VAL A 200 -8.50 -1.26 2.36
CA VAL A 200 -8.58 -0.71 1.00
C VAL A 200 -9.03 -1.76 -0.02
N GLY A 201 -8.49 -2.98 0.06
CA GLY A 201 -8.78 -4.05 -0.91
C GLY A 201 -10.28 -4.28 -1.15
N PRO A 202 -11.11 -4.51 -0.12
CA PRO A 202 -12.55 -4.74 -0.28
C PRO A 202 -13.33 -3.59 -0.94
N LEU A 203 -12.80 -2.35 -0.99
CA LEU A 203 -13.44 -1.23 -1.69
C LEU A 203 -13.59 -1.50 -3.19
N TYR A 204 -12.69 -2.30 -3.78
CA TYR A 204 -12.79 -2.68 -5.19
C TYR A 204 -14.07 -3.44 -5.52
N ASN A 205 -14.65 -4.20 -4.57
CA ASN A 205 -15.92 -4.89 -4.82
C ASN A 205 -17.03 -3.90 -5.18
N LYS A 206 -17.05 -2.73 -4.55
CA LYS A 206 -18.03 -1.68 -4.88
C LYS A 206 -17.80 -1.02 -6.23
N LEU A 207 -16.54 -0.91 -6.67
CA LEU A 207 -16.22 -0.49 -8.04
C LEU A 207 -16.68 -1.55 -9.04
N ILE A 208 -16.39 -2.83 -8.78
CA ILE A 208 -16.75 -3.96 -9.64
C ILE A 208 -18.28 -4.08 -9.76
N GLU A 209 -19.03 -3.96 -8.65
CA GLU A 209 -20.49 -3.93 -8.63
C GLU A 209 -21.07 -2.80 -9.48
N ALA A 210 -20.35 -1.66 -9.57
CA ALA A 210 -20.73 -0.53 -10.42
C ALA A 210 -20.28 -0.67 -11.90
N GLY A 211 -19.70 -1.83 -12.29
CA GLY A 211 -19.27 -2.11 -13.66
C GLY A 211 -17.86 -1.64 -14.00
N ALA A 212 -17.05 -1.25 -13.02
CA ALA A 212 -15.69 -0.77 -13.23
C ALA A 212 -14.77 -1.87 -13.80
N GLU A 213 -13.84 -1.45 -14.67
CA GLU A 213 -12.80 -2.31 -15.22
C GLU A 213 -11.59 -2.33 -14.27
N VAL A 214 -11.37 -3.48 -13.62
CA VAL A 214 -10.28 -3.68 -12.67
C VAL A 214 -9.40 -4.84 -13.11
N ARG A 215 -8.07 -4.67 -13.07
CA ARG A 215 -7.09 -5.69 -13.47
C ARG A 215 -6.03 -5.94 -12.41
N ASN A 216 -5.47 -7.15 -12.44
CA ASN A 216 -4.27 -7.51 -11.71
C ASN A 216 -3.03 -7.31 -12.57
N PHE A 217 -1.96 -6.75 -11.96
CA PHE A 217 -0.61 -6.75 -12.53
C PHE A 217 0.28 -7.60 -11.63
N GLN A 218 0.85 -8.65 -12.20
CA GLN A 218 1.75 -9.54 -11.46
C GLN A 218 3.13 -8.89 -11.32
N ILE A 219 3.65 -8.87 -10.09
CA ILE A 219 5.01 -8.43 -9.81
C ILE A 219 6.02 -9.54 -10.12
N ASP A 220 7.27 -9.15 -10.39
CA ASP A 220 8.39 -10.07 -10.64
C ASP A 220 8.97 -10.65 -9.34
N ARG A 221 8.99 -9.82 -8.27
CA ARG A 221 9.59 -10.16 -6.98
C ARG A 221 8.92 -9.41 -5.85
N LEU A 222 8.72 -10.09 -4.72
CA LEU A 222 8.22 -9.53 -3.46
C LEU A 222 9.33 -9.53 -2.41
N LEU A 223 9.47 -8.43 -1.68
CA LEU A 223 10.24 -8.33 -0.44
C LEU A 223 9.29 -7.86 0.66
N CYS A 224 8.88 -8.77 1.53
CA CYS A 224 7.95 -8.48 2.61
C CYS A 224 8.71 -8.22 3.91
N PHE A 225 8.31 -7.18 4.62
CA PHE A 225 8.83 -6.82 5.95
C PHE A 225 7.68 -6.71 6.97
N GLY A 226 6.58 -7.47 6.73
CA GLY A 226 5.35 -7.39 7.51
C GLY A 226 5.51 -7.88 8.96
N THR A 227 6.37 -8.87 9.16
CA THR A 227 6.71 -9.47 10.46
C THR A 227 8.23 -9.62 10.60
N PRO A 228 8.76 -9.87 11.83
CA PRO A 228 10.18 -10.20 12.02
C PRO A 228 10.65 -11.39 11.15
N GLN A 229 9.83 -12.41 10.99
CA GLN A 229 10.12 -13.55 10.14
C GLN A 229 10.21 -13.15 8.67
N ASP A 230 9.24 -12.38 8.15
CA ASP A 230 9.27 -11.87 6.78
C ASP A 230 10.53 -11.03 6.51
N LEU A 231 10.93 -10.20 7.49
CA LEU A 231 12.16 -9.42 7.41
C LEU A 231 13.39 -10.32 7.27
N GLU A 232 13.49 -11.37 8.10
CA GLU A 232 14.61 -12.32 8.05
C GLU A 232 14.67 -13.06 6.70
N GLU A 233 13.53 -13.51 6.19
CA GLU A 233 13.42 -14.18 4.89
C GLU A 233 13.83 -13.23 3.75
N SER A 234 13.34 -12.00 3.75
CA SER A 234 13.69 -10.97 2.76
C SER A 234 15.18 -10.59 2.83
N LEU A 235 15.78 -10.53 4.02
CA LEU A 235 17.23 -10.29 4.18
C LEU A 235 18.06 -11.43 3.60
N LYS A 236 17.69 -12.70 3.81
CA LYS A 236 18.33 -13.86 3.20
C LYS A 236 18.25 -13.80 1.68
N GLU A 237 17.09 -13.44 1.15
CA GLU A 237 16.88 -13.31 -0.28
C GLU A 237 17.73 -12.17 -0.89
N LEU A 238 17.78 -10.99 -0.22
CA LEU A 238 18.60 -9.85 -0.65
C LEU A 238 20.10 -10.15 -0.62
N ALA A 239 20.56 -11.02 0.29
CA ALA A 239 21.97 -11.45 0.34
C ALA A 239 22.35 -12.29 -0.88
N VAL A 240 21.42 -13.08 -1.42
CA VAL A 240 21.64 -13.93 -2.61
C VAL A 240 21.42 -13.14 -3.90
N LYS A 241 20.37 -12.34 -3.95
CA LYS A 241 20.00 -11.53 -5.12
C LYS A 241 19.71 -10.10 -4.69
N PRO A 242 20.66 -9.16 -4.84
CA PRO A 242 20.44 -7.77 -4.54
C PRO A 242 19.23 -7.19 -5.31
N ALA A 243 18.53 -6.24 -4.69
CA ALA A 243 17.42 -5.56 -5.35
C ALA A 243 17.91 -4.77 -6.57
N ARG A 244 17.07 -4.68 -7.60
CA ARG A 244 17.35 -3.81 -8.75
C ARG A 244 17.44 -2.36 -8.28
N LYS A 245 18.47 -1.64 -8.72
CA LYS A 245 18.53 -0.18 -8.53
C LYS A 245 17.56 0.47 -9.52
N ARG A 246 16.65 1.28 -9.01
CA ARG A 246 15.78 2.16 -9.81
C ARG A 246 16.40 3.54 -9.97
#